data_2032a3e7104627daf017ff5485092a1f
#
_entry.id   2032a3e7104627daf017ff5485092a1f
#
_cell.length_a   1.000
_cell.length_b   1.000
_cell.length_c   1.000
_cell.angle_alpha   90.00
_cell.angle_beta   90.00
_cell.angle_gamma   90.00
#
_symmetry.space_group_name_H-M   'P 1'
#
loop_
_entity.id
_entity.type
_entity.pdbx_description
1 polymer ?
#
loop_
_entity_poly.entity_id
_entity_poly.type
_entity_poly.pdbx_seq_one_letter_code
_entity_poly.pdbx_strand_id
1 'polypeptide(L)'
;MSTEGPQQPMLVAGLTQSKKLIKVGMASSAFIAKDADAKIINLVAELCRVNNVKCDMAKTKKELGIMCGIDVDCAVCVTLN
;
A
#
# COMPACT_ATOMS: atom_id res chain seq x y z
N MET A 1 19.05 9.15 -20.97
CA MET A 1 18.50 9.31 -20.60
C MET A 1 17.86 9.37 -20.11
N SER A 2 17.56 9.31 -19.84
CA SER A 2 16.97 9.41 -19.33
C SER A 2 16.18 9.63 -18.97
N THR A 3 15.63 9.40 -18.68
CA THR A 3 14.65 9.61 -18.26
C THR A 3 14.03 10.29 -17.94
N GLU A 4 13.63 10.54 -18.20
CA GLU A 4 13.08 11.15 -17.88
C GLU A 4 11.88 11.61 -17.59
N GLY A 5 11.29 11.98 -17.40
CA GLY A 5 10.05 12.52 -16.90
C GLY A 5 9.89 12.31 -15.42
N PRO A 6 8.81 12.81 -14.78
CA PRO A 6 8.62 12.61 -13.36
C PRO A 6 8.53 11.14 -13.01
N GLN A 7 9.23 10.77 -11.97
CA GLN A 7 9.21 9.44 -11.45
C GLN A 7 7.89 9.20 -10.72
N GLN A 8 7.22 8.14 -11.05
CA GLN A 8 6.05 7.75 -10.29
C GLN A 8 6.46 6.79 -9.18
N PRO A 9 5.86 6.90 -7.99
CA PRO A 9 6.16 5.94 -6.94
C PRO A 9 5.80 4.54 -7.41
N MET A 10 6.66 3.59 -7.11
CA MET A 10 6.34 2.20 -7.40
C MET A 10 5.30 1.71 -6.42
N LEU A 11 4.25 1.11 -6.92
CA LEU A 11 3.18 0.57 -6.11
C LEU A 11 3.30 -0.95 -6.06
N VAL A 12 3.20 -1.49 -4.85
CA VAL A 12 3.21 -2.94 -4.66
C VAL A 12 1.91 -3.33 -3.99
N ALA A 13 1.13 -4.16 -4.66
CA ALA A 13 -0.17 -4.60 -4.18
C ALA A 13 -0.06 -5.93 -3.46
N GLY A 14 -0.95 -6.14 -2.50
CA GLY A 14 -1.06 -7.41 -1.82
C GLY A 14 -0.60 -7.35 -0.38
N LEU A 15 -1.30 -8.12 0.48
CA LEU A 15 -1.07 -8.09 1.91
C LEU A 15 0.33 -8.58 2.29
N THR A 16 0.71 -9.74 1.76
CA THR A 16 1.98 -10.37 2.14
C THR A 16 3.17 -9.50 1.78
N GLN A 17 3.18 -8.98 0.54
CA GLN A 17 4.26 -8.12 0.09
C GLN A 17 4.27 -6.79 0.85
N SER A 18 3.09 -6.21 1.06
CA SER A 18 2.98 -4.94 1.77
C SER A 18 3.51 -5.06 3.20
N LYS A 19 3.14 -6.13 3.91
CA LYS A 19 3.63 -6.35 5.27
C LYS A 19 5.15 -6.44 5.31
N LYS A 20 5.72 -7.19 4.38
CA LYS A 20 7.17 -7.37 4.32
C LYS A 20 7.87 -6.05 4.09
N LEU A 21 7.39 -5.27 3.14
CA LEU A 21 8.02 -3.99 2.80
C LEU A 21 7.92 -2.97 3.92
N ILE A 22 6.80 -2.97 4.65
CA ILE A 22 6.67 -2.11 5.82
C ILE A 22 7.68 -2.51 6.89
N LYS A 23 7.81 -3.79 7.15
CA LYS A 23 8.71 -4.29 8.20
C LYS A 23 10.17 -3.98 7.93
N VAL A 24 10.59 -4.05 6.67
CA VAL A 24 12.00 -3.81 6.33
C VAL A 24 12.29 -2.34 6.03
N GLY A 25 11.29 -1.48 6.16
CA GLY A 25 11.49 -0.04 6.01
C GLY A 25 11.57 0.45 4.57
N MET A 26 11.08 -0.33 3.62
CA MET A 26 11.12 0.06 2.21
C MET A 26 9.85 0.74 1.73
N ALA A 27 8.80 0.74 2.53
CA ALA A 27 7.55 1.39 2.18
C ALA A 27 7.55 2.83 2.66
N SER A 28 7.21 3.76 1.79
CA SER A 28 7.08 5.16 2.19
C SER A 28 5.68 5.48 2.68
N SER A 29 4.67 4.83 2.10
CA SER A 29 3.27 4.99 2.51
C SER A 29 2.54 3.68 2.31
N ALA A 30 1.49 3.48 3.07
CA ALA A 30 0.63 2.32 2.92
C ALA A 30 -0.80 2.78 2.67
N PHE A 31 -1.49 2.05 1.81
CA PHE A 31 -2.90 2.30 1.52
C PHE A 31 -3.68 1.06 1.91
N ILE A 32 -4.66 1.24 2.78
CA ILE A 32 -5.51 0.15 3.23
C ILE A 32 -6.93 0.46 2.77
N ALA A 33 -7.59 -0.50 2.15
CA ALA A 33 -8.95 -0.30 1.68
C ALA A 33 -9.88 -0.12 2.89
N LYS A 34 -10.71 0.91 2.84
CA LYS A 34 -11.63 1.17 3.95
C LYS A 34 -12.70 0.10 4.09
N ASP A 35 -12.93 -0.67 3.04
CA ASP A 35 -13.89 -1.78 3.06
C ASP A 35 -13.19 -3.14 3.13
N ALA A 36 -11.93 -3.17 3.52
CA ALA A 36 -11.21 -4.42 3.72
C ALA A 36 -11.65 -5.07 5.03
N ASP A 37 -11.28 -6.34 5.18
CA ASP A 37 -11.54 -7.09 6.40
C ASP A 37 -10.91 -6.35 7.59
N ALA A 38 -11.64 -6.28 8.70
CA ALA A 38 -11.16 -5.59 9.90
C ALA A 38 -9.83 -6.14 10.40
N LYS A 39 -9.61 -7.45 10.28
CA LYS A 39 -8.34 -8.06 10.68
C LYS A 39 -7.18 -7.52 9.86
N ILE A 40 -7.39 -7.34 8.57
CA ILE A 40 -6.36 -6.80 7.69
C ILE A 40 -6.10 -5.34 8.04
N ILE A 41 -7.16 -4.56 8.21
CA ILE A 41 -7.03 -3.14 8.55
C ILE A 41 -6.22 -2.99 9.85
N ASN A 42 -6.60 -3.73 10.89
CA ASN A 42 -5.95 -3.62 12.18
C ASN A 42 -4.49 -4.07 12.12
N LEU A 43 -4.21 -5.15 11.42
CA LEU A 43 -2.86 -5.67 11.29
C LEU A 43 -1.94 -4.69 10.60
N VAL A 44 -2.36 -4.18 9.46
CA VAL A 44 -1.51 -3.30 8.65
C VAL A 44 -1.39 -1.92 9.31
N ALA A 45 -2.47 -1.42 9.89
CA ALA A 45 -2.42 -0.15 10.60
C ALA A 45 -1.42 -0.21 11.76
N GLU A 46 -1.40 -1.32 12.50
CA GLU A 46 -0.46 -1.50 13.59
C GLU A 46 0.98 -1.56 13.08
N LEU A 47 1.22 -2.29 11.99
CA LEU A 47 2.54 -2.35 11.39
C LEU A 47 3.03 -0.97 10.95
N CYS A 48 2.13 -0.19 10.35
CA CYS A 48 2.47 1.16 9.92
C CYS A 48 2.82 2.03 11.13
N ARG A 49 2.05 1.93 12.20
CA ARG A 49 2.28 2.70 13.41
C ARG A 49 3.65 2.37 14.01
N VAL A 50 3.96 1.10 14.10
CA VAL A 50 5.24 0.64 14.71
C VAL A 50 6.43 1.06 13.87
N ASN A 51 6.27 1.10 12.55
CA ASN A 51 7.36 1.40 11.63
C ASN A 51 7.34 2.82 11.09
N ASN A 52 6.48 3.67 11.64
CA ASN A 52 6.36 5.08 11.25
C ASN A 52 6.05 5.26 9.76
N VAL A 53 5.18 4.42 9.23
CA VAL A 53 4.73 4.51 7.84
C VAL A 53 3.38 5.19 7.80
N LYS A 54 3.21 6.13 6.89
CA LYS A 54 1.92 6.77 6.70
C LYS A 54 0.90 5.76 6.21
N CYS A 55 -0.31 5.85 6.76
CA CYS A 55 -1.38 4.93 6.42
C CYS A 55 -2.58 5.73 5.92
N ASP A 56 -3.05 5.39 4.72
CA ASP A 56 -4.20 6.06 4.10
C ASP A 56 -5.32 5.03 3.97
N MET A 57 -6.51 5.38 4.45
CA MET A 57 -7.68 4.50 4.39
C MET A 57 -8.87 5.17 3.70
N ALA A 58 -8.60 6.07 2.76
CA ALA A 58 -9.65 6.82 2.09
C ALA A 58 -10.25 6.08 0.89
N LYS A 59 -9.59 5.03 0.39
CA LYS A 59 -9.99 4.37 -0.84
C LYS A 59 -10.59 3.00 -0.58
N THR A 60 -11.44 2.56 -1.52
CA THR A 60 -12.02 1.21 -1.46
C THR A 60 -11.06 0.20 -2.08
N LYS A 61 -11.37 -1.09 -1.89
CA LYS A 61 -10.59 -2.16 -2.50
C LYS A 61 -10.55 -2.01 -4.03
N LYS A 62 -11.66 -1.64 -4.61
CA LYS A 62 -11.74 -1.45 -6.06
C LYS A 62 -10.85 -0.30 -6.50
N GLU A 63 -10.89 0.80 -5.77
CA GLU A 63 -10.06 1.96 -6.09
C GLU A 63 -8.58 1.65 -5.98
N LEU A 64 -8.19 0.88 -4.96
CA LEU A 64 -6.81 0.48 -4.81
C LEU A 64 -6.35 -0.45 -5.94
N GLY A 65 -7.23 -1.34 -6.39
CA GLY A 65 -6.93 -2.19 -7.53
C GLY A 65 -6.67 -1.37 -8.78
N ILE A 66 -7.51 -0.38 -9.04
CA ILE A 66 -7.34 0.51 -10.17
C ILE A 66 -6.03 1.29 -10.05
N MET A 67 -5.76 1.82 -8.87
CA MET A 67 -4.54 2.59 -8.63
C MET A 67 -3.28 1.76 -8.88
N CYS A 68 -3.32 0.48 -8.53
CA CYS A 68 -2.18 -0.42 -8.74
C CYS A 68 -2.12 -1.00 -10.14
N GLY A 69 -3.14 -0.73 -10.97
CA GLY A 69 -3.16 -1.23 -12.34
C GLY A 69 -3.45 -2.72 -12.46
N ILE A 70 -4.16 -3.28 -11.49
CA ILE A 70 -4.52 -4.71 -11.52
C ILE A 70 -6.02 -4.86 -11.72
N ASP A 71 -6.43 -6.02 -12.23
CA ASP A 71 -7.83 -6.26 -12.58
C ASP A 71 -8.66 -6.80 -11.42
N VAL A 72 -8.10 -6.86 -10.24
CA VAL A 72 -8.78 -7.40 -9.07
C VAL A 72 -8.74 -6.38 -7.95
N ASP A 73 -9.62 -6.56 -6.97
CA ASP A 73 -9.64 -5.71 -5.79
C ASP A 73 -8.34 -5.87 -5.00
N CYS A 74 -7.91 -4.80 -4.37
CA CYS A 74 -6.69 -4.78 -3.59
C CYS A 74 -7.00 -4.26 -2.19
N ALA A 75 -6.78 -5.08 -1.18
CA ALA A 75 -7.06 -4.67 0.20
C ALA A 75 -5.97 -3.77 0.76
N VAL A 76 -4.74 -3.99 0.34
CA VAL A 76 -3.57 -3.25 0.85
C VAL A 76 -2.57 -3.06 -0.26
N CYS A 77 -2.01 -1.87 -0.35
CA CYS A 77 -0.84 -1.65 -1.20
C CYS A 77 0.07 -0.62 -0.55
N VAL A 78 1.32 -0.60 -0.97
CA VAL A 78 2.30 0.35 -0.45
C VAL A 78 3.02 1.03 -1.60
N THR A 79 3.52 2.23 -1.32
CA THR A 79 4.44 2.90 -2.23
C THR A 79 5.85 2.70 -1.70
N LEU A 80 6.78 2.46 -2.60
CA LEU A 80 8.18 2.29 -2.23
C LEU A 80 8.91 3.62 -2.18
N ASN A 81 9.93 3.65 -1.38
CA ASN A 81 10.79 4.82 -1.28
C ASN A 81 11.54 5.08 -2.59
#